data_8ef15f32319562fcc7bde2a3ec9f8f54
#
_entry.id   8ef15f32319562fcc7bde2a3ec9f8f54
#
_cell.length_a   1.000
_cell.length_b   1.000
_cell.length_c   1.000
_cell.angle_alpha   90.00
_cell.angle_beta   90.00
_cell.angle_gamma   90.00
#
_symmetry.space_group_name_H-M   'P 1'
#
loop_
_entity.id
_entity.type
_entity.pdbx_description
1 polymer ?
#
loop_
_entity_poly.entity_id
_entity_poly.type
_entity_poly.pdbx_seq_one_letter_code
_entity_poly.pdbx_strand_id
1 'polypeptide(L)'
;MYREVSQLLLYSNLGEDSILRQLSGIFSDWAHGECEKPVLVSRIYQQVKRLLDLATRYGFNCNLWHDYLTFVLMMNENSFSLTCERVGASDGSVNHFAKADFAVFKRLFDFDFAPIEQDLGIDCFTVLENYTAIPKKAQMYYRTVSEKVRALSAAIAGAKDENEIFDLVTAHYRDCGVGMFGLNRAFRIQEDENGSFTLNAINNIDSVLLSDLIGYEPQKKELRQNTEAFVSGHAANNVLLYGDAGTGKSTSVKAILNEYADRGLRMIEIYKHQFGLLSQVIAKIKNRNYRFMIFIDDLSFEEHEVEYKFLKAVIEGGVETRPANVLIVATSNRRHLVQETWKDRDDMEHNGDIHRSDTMEERLSLAARFGCAICYVSPNRQQYHDIVRGIAARLPDGLSLTEDELLQAANRWEIRHGGISGRTAQQFINYIAGLQT
;
A
#
# COMPACT_ATOMS: atom_id res chain seq x y z
N MET A 1 -15.46 31.79 2.07
CA MET A 1 -15.38 30.33 1.85
C MET A 1 -16.39 29.82 0.82
N TYR A 2 -17.72 29.98 0.99
CA TYR A 2 -18.70 29.39 0.05
C TYR A 2 -18.58 29.94 -1.37
N ARG A 3 -18.23 31.23 -1.56
CA ARG A 3 -18.00 31.85 -2.87
C ARG A 3 -16.76 31.29 -3.55
N GLU A 4 -15.72 30.95 -2.80
CA GLU A 4 -14.48 30.35 -3.30
C GLU A 4 -14.75 28.92 -3.74
N VAL A 5 -15.35 28.10 -2.89
CA VAL A 5 -15.61 26.68 -3.20
C VAL A 5 -16.53 26.52 -4.41
N SER A 6 -17.50 27.43 -4.62
CA SER A 6 -18.38 27.41 -5.79
C SER A 6 -17.68 27.69 -7.12
N GLN A 7 -16.45 28.22 -7.12
CA GLN A 7 -15.64 28.50 -8.31
C GLN A 7 -14.77 27.31 -8.75
N LEU A 8 -14.66 26.28 -7.94
CA LEU A 8 -13.88 25.08 -8.29
C LEU A 8 -14.51 24.35 -9.48
N LEU A 9 -13.70 24.04 -10.49
CA LEU A 9 -14.12 23.34 -11.70
C LEU A 9 -13.58 21.91 -11.71
N LEU A 10 -12.26 21.75 -11.76
CA LEU A 10 -11.61 20.43 -11.80
C LEU A 10 -11.67 19.70 -10.48
N TYR A 11 -11.60 20.45 -9.39
CA TYR A 11 -11.69 19.94 -8.00
C TYR A 11 -13.10 20.04 -7.43
N SER A 12 -14.13 20.23 -8.28
CA SER A 12 -15.54 20.28 -7.87
C SER A 12 -16.13 18.93 -7.48
N ASN A 13 -15.48 17.81 -7.86
CA ASN A 13 -15.90 16.44 -7.55
C ASN A 13 -15.68 16.03 -6.09
N LEU A 14 -15.69 17.01 -5.17
CA LEU A 14 -15.69 16.75 -3.74
C LEU A 14 -17.02 16.07 -3.37
N GLY A 15 -16.95 14.95 -2.66
CA GLY A 15 -18.15 14.28 -2.14
C GLY A 15 -19.01 15.22 -1.32
N GLU A 16 -20.32 15.03 -1.32
CA GLU A 16 -21.27 15.89 -0.56
C GLU A 16 -20.92 15.95 0.92
N ASP A 17 -20.38 14.86 1.46
CA ASP A 17 -19.94 14.77 2.85
C ASP A 17 -18.50 15.25 3.08
N SER A 18 -17.79 15.84 2.10
CA SER A 18 -16.45 16.36 2.34
C SER A 18 -16.45 17.52 3.33
N ILE A 19 -15.43 17.60 4.20
CA ILE A 19 -15.33 18.67 5.22
C ILE A 19 -15.37 20.06 4.56
N LEU A 20 -14.65 20.24 3.44
CA LEU A 20 -14.62 21.51 2.72
C LEU A 20 -16.01 21.92 2.23
N ARG A 21 -16.80 20.99 1.67
CA ARG A 21 -18.15 21.26 1.18
C ARG A 21 -19.12 21.53 2.32
N GLN A 22 -19.02 20.77 3.41
CA GLN A 22 -19.84 20.99 4.61
C GLN A 22 -19.55 22.35 5.26
N LEU A 23 -18.28 22.71 5.43
CA LEU A 23 -17.91 24.04 5.93
C LEU A 23 -18.38 25.14 4.99
N SER A 24 -18.25 24.97 3.66
CA SER A 24 -18.76 25.90 2.66
C SER A 24 -20.27 26.19 2.86
N GLY A 25 -21.07 25.14 3.08
CA GLY A 25 -22.50 25.28 3.38
C GLY A 25 -22.77 26.03 4.70
N ILE A 26 -22.04 25.67 5.77
CA ILE A 26 -22.17 26.34 7.08
C ILE A 26 -21.82 27.82 6.98
N PHE A 27 -20.78 28.18 6.24
CA PHE A 27 -20.39 29.58 6.01
C PHE A 27 -21.39 30.34 5.14
N SER A 28 -22.11 29.66 4.23
CA SER A 28 -23.23 30.25 3.47
C SER A 28 -24.39 30.56 4.39
N ASP A 29 -24.81 29.57 5.20
CA ASP A 29 -25.93 29.72 6.15
C ASP A 29 -25.67 30.86 7.18
N TRP A 30 -24.40 30.92 7.67
CA TRP A 30 -23.97 32.02 8.54
C TRP A 30 -24.03 33.39 7.86
N ALA A 31 -23.52 33.50 6.63
CA ALA A 31 -23.47 34.77 5.90
C ALA A 31 -24.87 35.32 5.53
N HIS A 32 -25.84 34.43 5.33
CA HIS A 32 -27.20 34.79 4.98
C HIS A 32 -28.15 34.83 6.19
N GLY A 33 -27.66 34.45 7.39
CA GLY A 33 -28.49 34.40 8.60
C GLY A 33 -29.58 33.34 8.57
N GLU A 34 -29.38 32.26 7.83
CA GLU A 34 -30.36 31.19 7.61
C GLU A 34 -30.45 30.19 8.76
N CYS A 35 -29.55 30.30 9.75
CA CYS A 35 -29.45 29.30 10.81
C CYS A 35 -29.10 29.95 12.17
N GLU A 36 -29.64 29.40 13.25
CA GLU A 36 -29.33 29.85 14.60
C GLU A 36 -27.86 29.56 14.99
N LYS A 37 -27.26 30.51 15.74
CA LYS A 37 -25.85 30.40 16.17
C LYS A 37 -25.50 29.06 16.86
N PRO A 38 -26.30 28.52 17.82
CA PRO A 38 -25.99 27.23 18.45
C PRO A 38 -25.96 26.06 17.47
N VAL A 39 -26.80 26.08 16.43
CA VAL A 39 -26.84 25.06 15.39
C VAL A 39 -25.57 25.14 14.51
N LEU A 40 -25.19 26.37 14.12
CA LEU A 40 -23.96 26.62 13.36
C LEU A 40 -22.74 26.12 14.13
N VAL A 41 -22.62 26.44 15.43
CA VAL A 41 -21.54 25.99 16.30
C VAL A 41 -21.49 24.46 16.37
N SER A 42 -22.61 23.79 16.54
CA SER A 42 -22.69 22.33 16.57
C SER A 42 -22.21 21.71 15.25
N ARG A 43 -22.63 22.26 14.11
CA ARG A 43 -22.20 21.79 12.78
C ARG A 43 -20.70 22.04 12.53
N ILE A 44 -20.16 23.20 12.96
CA ILE A 44 -18.72 23.50 12.89
C ILE A 44 -17.95 22.48 13.71
N TYR A 45 -18.33 22.22 14.96
CA TYR A 45 -17.63 21.26 15.82
C TYR A 45 -17.64 19.84 15.27
N GLN A 46 -18.69 19.43 14.54
CA GLN A 46 -18.68 18.16 13.82
C GLN A 46 -17.59 18.12 12.76
N GLN A 47 -17.38 19.20 11.99
CA GLN A 47 -16.31 19.24 10.99
C GLN A 47 -14.91 19.34 11.63
N VAL A 48 -14.78 20.13 12.69
CA VAL A 48 -13.55 20.21 13.50
C VAL A 48 -13.17 18.83 14.05
N LYS A 49 -14.14 18.09 14.61
CA LYS A 49 -13.91 16.71 15.06
C LYS A 49 -13.37 15.83 13.92
N ARG A 50 -13.95 15.91 12.72
CA ARG A 50 -13.49 15.15 11.55
C ARG A 50 -12.06 15.54 11.13
N LEU A 51 -11.68 16.82 11.22
CA LEU A 51 -10.30 17.27 10.99
C LEU A 51 -9.34 16.67 12.03
N LEU A 52 -9.72 16.65 13.31
CA LEU A 52 -8.95 16.03 14.38
C LEU A 52 -8.80 14.50 14.18
N ASP A 53 -9.86 13.83 13.71
CA ASP A 53 -9.83 12.40 13.37
C ASP A 53 -8.83 12.13 12.22
N LEU A 54 -8.83 12.99 11.17
CA LEU A 54 -7.85 12.94 10.09
C LEU A 54 -6.42 13.21 10.59
N ALA A 55 -6.23 14.26 11.41
CA ALA A 55 -4.95 14.59 12.00
C ALA A 55 -4.41 13.42 12.86
N THR A 56 -5.29 12.76 13.59
CA THR A 56 -4.94 11.58 14.39
C THR A 56 -4.53 10.40 13.51
N ARG A 57 -5.27 10.14 12.43
CA ARG A 57 -5.01 9.03 11.48
C ARG A 57 -3.74 9.24 10.67
N TYR A 58 -3.52 10.44 10.17
CA TYR A 58 -2.43 10.74 9.24
C TYR A 58 -1.24 11.46 9.89
N GLY A 59 -1.33 11.80 11.17
CA GLY A 59 -0.25 12.49 11.89
C GLY A 59 -0.01 13.93 11.41
N PHE A 60 -1.09 14.63 11.03
CA PHE A 60 -1.01 16.05 10.69
C PHE A 60 -0.68 16.89 11.91
N ASN A 61 -0.03 18.02 11.71
CA ASN A 61 0.47 18.90 12.78
C ASN A 61 0.70 20.33 12.27
N CYS A 62 0.78 21.29 13.16
CA CYS A 62 0.94 22.71 12.89
C CYS A 62 -0.35 23.35 12.38
N ASN A 63 -0.55 23.50 11.10
CA ASN A 63 -1.80 24.04 10.55
C ASN A 63 -2.66 22.92 9.93
N LEU A 64 -3.66 22.44 10.67
CA LEU A 64 -4.51 21.34 10.21
C LEU A 64 -5.41 21.72 9.05
N TRP A 65 -5.76 22.98 8.90
CA TRP A 65 -6.55 23.47 7.75
C TRP A 65 -5.72 23.36 6.46
N HIS A 66 -4.49 23.84 6.48
CA HIS A 66 -3.57 23.72 5.35
C HIS A 66 -3.26 22.27 4.99
N ASP A 67 -2.99 21.43 6.00
CA ASP A 67 -2.74 20.00 5.79
C ASP A 67 -3.95 19.30 5.18
N TYR A 68 -5.18 19.65 5.62
CA TYR A 68 -6.40 19.12 5.05
C TYR A 68 -6.61 19.56 3.59
N LEU A 69 -6.43 20.83 3.25
CA LEU A 69 -6.56 21.32 1.87
C LEU A 69 -5.54 20.64 0.95
N THR A 70 -4.30 20.48 1.44
CA THR A 70 -3.25 19.76 0.72
C THR A 70 -3.63 18.29 0.51
N PHE A 71 -4.17 17.63 1.55
CA PHE A 71 -4.66 16.27 1.45
C PHE A 71 -5.79 16.14 0.43
N VAL A 72 -6.70 17.12 0.35
CA VAL A 72 -7.74 17.17 -0.69
C VAL A 72 -7.13 17.25 -2.09
N LEU A 73 -6.13 18.11 -2.32
CA LEU A 73 -5.42 18.21 -3.60
C LEU A 73 -4.75 16.89 -3.98
N MET A 74 -4.05 16.26 -3.04
CA MET A 74 -3.33 15.00 -3.28
C MET A 74 -4.26 13.81 -3.53
N MET A 75 -5.44 13.80 -2.91
CA MET A 75 -6.40 12.69 -3.02
C MET A 75 -7.37 12.84 -4.19
N ASN A 76 -7.51 14.04 -4.77
CA ASN A 76 -8.50 14.28 -5.80
C ASN A 76 -8.07 13.75 -7.16
N GLU A 77 -8.69 12.66 -7.59
CA GLU A 77 -8.52 12.07 -8.91
C GLU A 77 -9.48 12.74 -9.91
N ASN A 78 -8.94 13.60 -10.75
CA ASN A 78 -9.66 14.26 -11.84
C ASN A 78 -8.87 14.16 -13.16
N SER A 79 -9.44 14.63 -14.26
CA SER A 79 -8.81 14.53 -15.58
C SER A 79 -7.45 15.22 -15.67
N PHE A 80 -7.26 16.33 -14.95
CA PHE A 80 -5.99 17.06 -14.90
C PHE A 80 -4.95 16.30 -14.06
N SER A 81 -5.32 15.96 -12.81
CA SER A 81 -4.39 15.31 -11.87
C SER A 81 -3.89 13.95 -12.39
N LEU A 82 -4.79 13.14 -12.98
CA LEU A 82 -4.44 11.85 -13.60
C LEU A 82 -3.59 12.01 -14.86
N THR A 83 -3.78 13.10 -15.62
CA THR A 83 -2.92 13.41 -16.77
C THR A 83 -1.53 13.82 -16.30
N CYS A 84 -1.41 14.70 -15.30
CA CYS A 84 -0.14 15.09 -14.71
C CYS A 84 0.64 13.92 -14.11
N GLU A 85 -0.05 12.95 -13.48
CA GLU A 85 0.56 11.71 -12.99
C GLU A 85 1.26 10.94 -14.13
N ARG A 86 0.70 10.96 -15.34
CA ARG A 86 1.19 10.14 -16.47
C ARG A 86 2.26 10.82 -17.31
N VAL A 87 2.10 12.10 -17.58
CA VAL A 87 2.93 12.83 -18.56
C VAL A 87 3.54 14.12 -18.01
N GLY A 88 3.32 14.41 -16.72
CA GLY A 88 3.72 15.68 -16.12
C GLY A 88 2.84 16.85 -16.57
N ALA A 89 3.24 18.06 -16.21
CA ALA A 89 2.55 19.29 -16.59
C ALA A 89 2.97 19.73 -18.02
N SER A 90 2.47 19.01 -19.03
CA SER A 90 2.64 19.42 -20.42
C SER A 90 1.70 20.58 -20.76
N ASP A 91 2.07 21.42 -21.73
CA ASP A 91 1.23 22.53 -22.18
C ASP A 91 -0.12 22.05 -22.71
N GLY A 92 -1.18 22.65 -22.18
CA GLY A 92 -2.54 22.31 -22.57
C GLY A 92 -3.57 23.28 -21.98
N SER A 93 -4.71 23.42 -22.64
CA SER A 93 -5.78 24.34 -22.21
C SER A 93 -6.33 24.00 -20.81
N VAL A 94 -6.22 22.74 -20.38
CA VAL A 94 -6.66 22.30 -19.03
C VAL A 94 -5.85 22.98 -17.92
N ASN A 95 -4.60 23.36 -18.19
CA ASN A 95 -3.75 24.07 -17.22
C ASN A 95 -4.34 25.43 -16.81
N HIS A 96 -5.06 26.12 -17.73
CA HIS A 96 -5.74 27.34 -17.40
C HIS A 96 -6.82 27.15 -16.33
N PHE A 97 -7.60 26.08 -16.44
CA PHE A 97 -8.63 25.74 -15.43
C PHE A 97 -8.00 25.28 -14.13
N ALA A 98 -6.90 24.52 -14.19
CA ALA A 98 -6.17 24.09 -12.99
C ALA A 98 -5.61 25.29 -12.22
N LYS A 99 -5.01 26.27 -12.92
CA LYS A 99 -4.51 27.49 -12.29
C LYS A 99 -5.63 28.33 -11.68
N ALA A 100 -6.82 28.39 -12.31
CA ALA A 100 -7.99 29.05 -11.74
C ALA A 100 -8.42 28.36 -10.43
N ASP A 101 -8.45 27.02 -10.38
CA ASP A 101 -8.75 26.29 -9.16
C ASP A 101 -7.66 26.48 -8.09
N PHE A 102 -6.37 26.51 -8.48
CA PHE A 102 -5.28 26.78 -7.54
C PHE A 102 -5.31 28.21 -6.97
N ALA A 103 -5.78 29.19 -7.75
CA ALA A 103 -6.07 30.51 -7.21
C ALA A 103 -7.19 30.47 -6.13
N VAL A 104 -8.19 29.61 -6.31
CA VAL A 104 -9.19 29.34 -5.26
C VAL A 104 -8.54 28.69 -4.04
N PHE A 105 -7.73 27.65 -4.23
CA PHE A 105 -7.01 27.03 -3.11
C PHE A 105 -6.11 28.01 -2.37
N LYS A 106 -5.41 28.92 -3.09
CA LYS A 106 -4.63 29.98 -2.44
C LYS A 106 -5.48 30.83 -1.50
N ARG A 107 -6.67 31.26 -1.95
CA ARG A 107 -7.61 32.03 -1.10
C ARG A 107 -8.15 31.20 0.06
N LEU A 108 -8.30 29.88 -0.09
CA LEU A 108 -8.70 28.99 0.99
C LEU A 108 -7.57 28.76 2.00
N PHE A 109 -6.31 28.72 1.56
CA PHE A 109 -5.15 28.68 2.44
C PHE A 109 -5.03 29.97 3.27
N ASP A 110 -5.26 31.12 2.65
CA ASP A 110 -5.17 32.43 3.29
C ASP A 110 -6.50 32.86 3.95
N PHE A 111 -7.45 31.94 4.12
CA PHE A 111 -8.79 32.25 4.59
C PHE A 111 -8.79 32.70 6.06
N ASP A 112 -9.37 33.89 6.34
CA ASP A 112 -9.51 34.43 7.69
C ASP A 112 -10.76 33.88 8.37
N PHE A 113 -10.59 33.13 9.44
CA PHE A 113 -11.66 32.58 10.26
C PHE A 113 -12.09 33.51 11.40
N ALA A 114 -11.35 34.59 11.71
CA ALA A 114 -11.62 35.45 12.83
C ALA A 114 -13.03 36.05 12.84
N PRO A 115 -13.63 36.47 11.70
CA PRO A 115 -14.98 37.06 11.71
C PRO A 115 -16.08 36.11 12.22
N ILE A 116 -16.03 34.83 11.82
CA ILE A 116 -17.02 33.83 12.27
C ILE A 116 -16.76 33.40 13.72
N GLU A 117 -15.49 33.27 14.11
CA GLU A 117 -15.13 32.95 15.49
C GLU A 117 -15.61 34.03 16.47
N GLN A 118 -15.39 35.28 16.14
CA GLN A 118 -15.86 36.41 16.95
C GLN A 118 -17.39 36.48 17.06
N ASP A 119 -18.09 36.28 15.95
CA ASP A 119 -19.55 36.32 15.92
C ASP A 119 -20.21 35.16 16.68
N LEU A 120 -19.63 33.95 16.59
CA LEU A 120 -20.16 32.76 17.25
C LEU A 120 -19.58 32.50 18.66
N GLY A 121 -18.56 33.25 19.07
CA GLY A 121 -17.89 33.08 20.36
C GLY A 121 -17.13 31.76 20.48
N ILE A 122 -16.45 31.32 19.41
CA ILE A 122 -15.64 30.10 19.35
C ILE A 122 -14.18 30.44 18.97
N ASP A 123 -13.25 29.51 19.18
CA ASP A 123 -11.81 29.66 18.88
C ASP A 123 -11.22 28.44 18.17
N CYS A 124 -12.07 27.53 17.72
CA CYS A 124 -11.65 26.23 17.26
C CYS A 124 -10.79 26.28 15.98
N PHE A 125 -11.01 27.23 15.08
CA PHE A 125 -10.17 27.37 13.87
C PHE A 125 -8.80 27.95 14.22
N THR A 126 -8.72 28.94 15.12
CA THR A 126 -7.46 29.46 15.67
C THR A 126 -6.62 28.34 16.28
N VAL A 127 -7.27 27.40 17.00
CA VAL A 127 -6.59 26.23 17.57
C VAL A 127 -6.11 25.27 16.46
N LEU A 128 -6.90 25.04 15.39
CA LEU A 128 -6.51 24.20 14.26
C LEU A 128 -5.33 24.77 13.46
N GLU A 129 -5.24 26.10 13.33
CA GLU A 129 -4.11 26.76 12.66
C GLU A 129 -2.80 26.66 13.45
N ASN A 130 -2.89 26.49 14.75
CA ASN A 130 -1.74 26.40 15.69
C ASN A 130 -1.70 25.05 16.42
N TYR A 131 -2.10 23.98 15.75
CA TYR A 131 -2.29 22.68 16.36
C TYR A 131 -0.98 22.01 16.73
N THR A 132 -0.90 21.50 17.95
CA THR A 132 0.22 20.66 18.42
C THR A 132 -0.27 19.24 18.66
N ALA A 133 0.19 18.32 17.84
CA ALA A 133 -0.16 16.91 17.98
C ALA A 133 0.47 16.29 19.22
N ILE A 134 -0.27 15.44 19.93
CA ILE A 134 0.29 14.61 20.99
C ILE A 134 1.34 13.66 20.36
N PRO A 135 2.58 13.60 20.91
CA PRO A 135 3.61 12.72 20.39
C PRO A 135 3.15 11.26 20.35
N LYS A 136 3.24 10.62 19.19
CA LYS A 136 2.85 9.24 18.98
C LYS A 136 4.01 8.42 18.43
N LYS A 137 4.05 7.12 18.73
CA LYS A 137 4.97 6.20 18.06
C LYS A 137 4.64 6.14 16.56
N ALA A 138 5.66 6.04 15.71
CA ALA A 138 5.53 6.05 14.24
C ALA A 138 4.55 4.98 13.69
N GLN A 139 4.30 3.92 14.46
CA GLN A 139 3.36 2.86 14.10
C GLN A 139 1.87 3.22 14.30
N MET A 140 1.59 4.34 14.97
CA MET A 140 0.21 4.75 15.33
C MET A 140 -0.46 5.63 14.28
N TYR A 141 0.24 6.02 13.21
CA TYR A 141 -0.29 6.85 12.12
C TYR A 141 0.43 6.57 10.79
N TYR A 142 -0.12 7.07 9.70
CA TYR A 142 0.43 6.90 8.34
C TYR A 142 1.64 7.82 8.09
N ARG A 143 2.79 7.46 8.59
CA ARG A 143 3.98 8.31 8.56
C ARG A 143 4.33 8.83 7.17
N THR A 144 4.35 7.96 6.16
CA THR A 144 4.67 8.33 4.77
C THR A 144 3.68 9.35 4.21
N VAL A 145 2.39 9.20 4.53
CA VAL A 145 1.36 10.17 4.14
C VAL A 145 1.57 11.50 4.85
N SER A 146 1.81 11.46 6.17
CA SER A 146 2.09 12.64 6.98
C SER A 146 3.24 13.47 6.42
N GLU A 147 4.37 12.82 6.14
CA GLU A 147 5.58 13.49 5.63
C GLU A 147 5.32 14.18 4.28
N LYS A 148 4.63 13.50 3.35
CA LYS A 148 4.29 14.04 2.03
C LYS A 148 3.30 15.22 2.12
N VAL A 149 2.22 15.06 2.88
CA VAL A 149 1.18 16.10 3.04
C VAL A 149 1.79 17.33 3.67
N ARG A 150 2.50 17.20 4.78
CA ARG A 150 3.09 18.33 5.51
C ARG A 150 4.17 19.05 4.70
N ALA A 151 4.98 18.31 3.93
CA ALA A 151 6.00 18.93 3.07
C ALA A 151 5.34 19.78 1.96
N LEU A 152 4.32 19.24 1.29
CA LEU A 152 3.60 19.97 0.25
C LEU A 152 2.76 21.12 0.84
N SER A 153 2.12 20.91 2.00
CA SER A 153 1.34 21.92 2.73
C SER A 153 2.20 23.14 3.08
N ALA A 154 3.39 22.92 3.62
CA ALA A 154 4.33 24.01 3.93
C ALA A 154 4.82 24.74 2.67
N ALA A 155 5.04 24.01 1.56
CA ALA A 155 5.44 24.62 0.30
C ALA A 155 4.31 25.47 -0.31
N ILE A 156 3.06 24.99 -0.32
CA ILE A 156 1.89 25.73 -0.83
C ILE A 156 1.62 26.98 0.05
N ALA A 157 1.73 26.87 1.37
CA ALA A 157 1.56 27.99 2.27
C ALA A 157 2.54 29.12 1.99
N GLY A 158 3.78 28.80 1.56
CA GLY A 158 4.80 29.76 1.16
C GLY A 158 4.69 30.27 -0.28
N ALA A 159 3.83 29.71 -1.09
CA ALA A 159 3.66 30.09 -2.50
C ALA A 159 3.03 31.47 -2.65
N LYS A 160 3.54 32.28 -3.59
CA LYS A 160 3.09 33.66 -3.80
C LYS A 160 1.78 33.72 -4.58
N ASP A 161 1.61 32.82 -5.55
CA ASP A 161 0.50 32.82 -6.48
C ASP A 161 0.11 31.40 -6.94
N GLU A 162 -0.92 31.33 -7.76
CA GLU A 162 -1.43 30.08 -8.35
C GLU A 162 -0.43 29.41 -9.30
N ASN A 163 0.55 30.14 -9.83
CA ASN A 163 1.55 29.55 -10.74
C ASN A 163 2.58 28.76 -9.92
N GLU A 164 3.04 29.29 -8.80
CA GLU A 164 3.91 28.56 -7.87
C GLU A 164 3.19 27.32 -7.31
N ILE A 165 1.90 27.43 -6.96
CA ILE A 165 1.09 26.29 -6.53
C ILE A 165 0.97 25.24 -7.64
N PHE A 166 0.74 25.68 -8.89
CA PHE A 166 0.67 24.81 -10.05
C PHE A 166 1.95 23.99 -10.21
N ASP A 167 3.12 24.63 -10.12
CA ASP A 167 4.40 23.95 -10.26
C ASP A 167 4.63 22.93 -9.12
N LEU A 168 4.33 23.31 -7.89
CA LEU A 168 4.46 22.43 -6.71
C LEU A 168 3.53 21.20 -6.79
N VAL A 169 2.26 21.43 -7.12
CA VAL A 169 1.26 20.36 -7.16
C VAL A 169 1.50 19.42 -8.35
N THR A 170 1.83 19.95 -9.52
CA THR A 170 2.10 19.13 -10.70
C THR A 170 3.40 18.34 -10.57
N ALA A 171 4.44 18.90 -9.94
CA ALA A 171 5.64 18.16 -9.58
C ALA A 171 5.31 17.01 -8.63
N HIS A 172 4.46 17.27 -7.62
CA HIS A 172 4.01 16.22 -6.71
C HIS A 172 3.24 15.11 -7.45
N TYR A 173 2.32 15.45 -8.36
CA TYR A 173 1.58 14.46 -9.15
C TYR A 173 2.48 13.61 -10.03
N ARG A 174 3.51 14.20 -10.64
CA ARG A 174 4.49 13.48 -11.45
C ARG A 174 5.36 12.54 -10.59
N ASP A 175 5.85 13.02 -9.46
CA ASP A 175 6.89 12.34 -8.67
C ASP A 175 6.29 11.35 -7.66
N CYS A 176 5.16 11.68 -7.07
CA CYS A 176 4.48 10.86 -6.06
C CYS A 176 3.20 10.21 -6.56
N GLY A 177 2.54 10.81 -7.59
CA GLY A 177 1.25 10.41 -8.13
C GLY A 177 0.06 10.99 -7.37
N VAL A 178 -1.15 10.53 -7.72
CA VAL A 178 -2.43 11.08 -7.26
C VAL A 178 -3.25 10.01 -6.54
N GLY A 179 -4.08 10.46 -5.63
CA GLY A 179 -5.03 9.61 -4.92
C GLY A 179 -4.37 8.64 -3.96
N MET A 180 -5.08 7.58 -3.66
CA MET A 180 -4.60 6.59 -2.69
C MET A 180 -3.28 5.91 -3.11
N PHE A 181 -3.05 5.74 -4.40
CA PHE A 181 -1.83 5.11 -4.94
C PHE A 181 -0.60 6.03 -4.84
N GLY A 182 -0.79 7.35 -4.88
CA GLY A 182 0.26 8.33 -4.64
C GLY A 182 0.73 8.36 -3.20
N LEU A 183 -0.19 8.18 -2.27
CA LEU A 183 0.07 8.26 -0.84
C LEU A 183 0.54 6.94 -0.23
N ASN A 184 0.08 5.80 -0.74
CA ASN A 184 0.31 4.50 -0.13
C ASN A 184 0.99 3.53 -1.10
N ARG A 185 1.73 2.55 -0.56
CA ARG A 185 2.49 1.57 -1.34
C ARG A 185 1.90 0.16 -1.35
N ALA A 186 1.01 -0.17 -0.41
CA ALA A 186 0.33 -1.46 -0.39
C ALA A 186 -1.14 -1.34 -0.02
N PHE A 187 -1.94 -2.24 -0.57
CA PHE A 187 -3.39 -2.23 -0.49
C PHE A 187 -3.91 -3.64 -0.27
N ARG A 188 -5.10 -3.72 0.32
CA ARG A 188 -5.88 -4.94 0.47
C ARG A 188 -7.28 -4.72 -0.07
N ILE A 189 -7.85 -5.73 -0.67
CA ILE A 189 -9.23 -5.72 -1.15
C ILE A 189 -10.17 -5.89 0.04
N GLN A 190 -11.19 -5.05 0.10
CA GLN A 190 -12.33 -5.22 0.99
C GLN A 190 -13.59 -5.25 0.14
N GLU A 191 -14.32 -6.35 0.22
CA GLU A 191 -15.64 -6.51 -0.43
C GLU A 191 -16.72 -5.87 0.44
N ASP A 192 -17.69 -5.26 -0.19
CA ASP A 192 -18.92 -4.81 0.44
C ASP A 192 -20.05 -5.86 0.29
N GLU A 193 -21.14 -5.64 1.00
CA GLU A 193 -22.31 -6.54 0.98
C GLU A 193 -22.99 -6.65 -0.41
N ASN A 194 -22.69 -5.74 -1.33
CA ASN A 194 -23.25 -5.67 -2.67
C ASN A 194 -22.35 -6.33 -3.73
N GLY A 195 -21.23 -6.94 -3.33
CA GLY A 195 -20.26 -7.54 -4.24
C GLY A 195 -19.37 -6.54 -4.98
N SER A 196 -19.42 -5.25 -4.60
CA SER A 196 -18.42 -4.26 -5.01
C SER A 196 -17.19 -4.37 -4.13
N PHE A 197 -16.05 -3.86 -4.59
CA PHE A 197 -14.84 -3.86 -3.77
C PHE A 197 -14.22 -2.47 -3.66
N THR A 198 -13.55 -2.26 -2.54
CA THR A 198 -12.69 -1.11 -2.29
C THR A 198 -11.26 -1.58 -2.04
N LEU A 199 -10.30 -0.71 -2.35
CA LEU A 199 -8.89 -0.92 -2.02
C LEU A 199 -8.58 -0.13 -0.77
N ASN A 200 -8.20 -0.82 0.30
CA ASN A 200 -7.82 -0.19 1.56
C ASN A 200 -6.31 -0.21 1.72
N ALA A 201 -5.73 0.94 2.07
CA ALA A 201 -4.30 1.05 2.29
C ALA A 201 -3.85 0.23 3.51
N ILE A 202 -2.73 -0.49 3.36
CA ILE A 202 -2.06 -1.20 4.45
C ILE A 202 -1.00 -0.26 5.05
N ASN A 203 -1.15 0.08 6.33
CA ASN A 203 -0.31 1.07 7.00
C ASN A 203 0.96 0.51 7.61
N ASN A 204 0.85 -0.66 8.22
CA ASN A 204 1.93 -1.31 8.95
C ASN A 204 2.58 -2.37 8.05
N ILE A 205 3.23 -1.92 6.98
CA ILE A 205 4.07 -2.79 6.17
C ILE A 205 5.39 -2.95 6.91
N ASP A 206 5.81 -4.21 7.03
CA ASP A 206 7.12 -4.54 7.59
C ASP A 206 8.22 -3.81 6.80
N SER A 207 9.09 -3.09 7.49
CA SER A 207 10.15 -2.26 6.87
C SER A 207 11.38 -3.07 6.43
N VAL A 208 11.24 -4.38 6.31
CA VAL A 208 12.30 -5.30 5.91
C VAL A 208 12.86 -4.96 4.52
N LEU A 209 14.18 -5.06 4.35
CA LEU A 209 14.90 -4.99 3.08
C LEU A 209 15.45 -6.35 2.69
N LEU A 210 15.79 -6.57 1.41
CA LEU A 210 16.43 -7.84 0.99
C LEU A 210 17.78 -8.08 1.66
N SER A 211 18.48 -7.01 2.05
CA SER A 211 19.72 -7.10 2.86
C SER A 211 19.46 -7.66 4.26
N ASP A 212 18.23 -7.61 4.74
CA ASP A 212 17.86 -8.11 6.05
C ASP A 212 17.65 -9.63 6.09
N LEU A 213 17.35 -10.22 4.94
CA LEU A 213 17.31 -11.67 4.79
C LEU A 213 18.73 -12.20 4.63
N ILE A 214 19.16 -13.03 5.57
CA ILE A 214 20.48 -13.62 5.58
C ILE A 214 20.46 -14.90 4.74
N GLY A 215 21.42 -15.03 3.82
CA GLY A 215 21.45 -16.09 2.83
C GLY A 215 20.53 -15.84 1.63
N TYR A 216 20.30 -16.88 0.84
CA TYR A 216 19.44 -16.87 -0.36
C TYR A 216 19.87 -15.87 -1.45
N GLU A 217 21.16 -15.60 -1.59
CA GLU A 217 21.66 -14.59 -2.54
C GLU A 217 21.27 -14.87 -4.02
N PRO A 218 21.28 -16.14 -4.52
CA PRO A 218 20.78 -16.42 -5.87
C PRO A 218 19.31 -16.09 -6.04
N GLN A 219 18.47 -16.45 -5.05
CA GLN A 219 17.03 -16.19 -5.05
C GLN A 219 16.72 -14.69 -5.02
N LYS A 220 17.39 -13.95 -4.16
CA LYS A 220 17.28 -12.49 -4.07
C LYS A 220 17.69 -11.83 -5.38
N LYS A 221 18.78 -12.28 -6.00
CA LYS A 221 19.26 -11.75 -7.27
C LYS A 221 18.25 -11.96 -8.39
N GLU A 222 17.69 -13.16 -8.51
CA GLU A 222 16.70 -13.49 -9.53
C GLU A 222 15.41 -12.67 -9.34
N LEU A 223 14.88 -12.60 -8.11
CA LEU A 223 13.71 -11.80 -7.77
C LEU A 223 13.94 -10.32 -8.07
N ARG A 224 15.11 -9.77 -7.69
CA ARG A 224 15.48 -8.38 -7.95
C ARG A 224 15.59 -8.10 -9.45
N GLN A 225 16.23 -8.96 -10.22
CA GLN A 225 16.39 -8.79 -11.68
C GLN A 225 15.03 -8.75 -12.40
N ASN A 226 14.12 -9.65 -12.07
CA ASN A 226 12.79 -9.68 -12.68
C ASN A 226 11.96 -8.44 -12.27
N THR A 227 12.06 -8.01 -11.00
CA THR A 227 11.38 -6.80 -10.51
C THR A 227 11.97 -5.53 -11.13
N GLU A 228 13.29 -5.44 -11.27
CA GLU A 228 13.97 -4.32 -11.93
C GLU A 228 13.50 -4.16 -13.38
N ALA A 229 13.43 -5.25 -14.14
CA ALA A 229 12.89 -5.24 -15.50
C ALA A 229 11.45 -4.72 -15.51
N PHE A 230 10.60 -5.21 -14.61
CA PHE A 230 9.21 -4.79 -14.50
C PHE A 230 9.06 -3.30 -14.19
N VAL A 231 9.75 -2.80 -13.16
CA VAL A 231 9.67 -1.40 -12.74
C VAL A 231 10.22 -0.47 -13.82
N SER A 232 11.27 -0.88 -14.53
CA SER A 232 11.87 -0.12 -15.65
C SER A 232 11.04 -0.19 -16.95
N GLY A 233 9.88 -0.85 -16.96
CA GLY A 233 8.97 -0.90 -18.11
C GLY A 233 9.30 -1.97 -19.13
N HIS A 234 10.22 -2.86 -18.85
CA HIS A 234 10.54 -4.01 -19.69
C HIS A 234 9.61 -5.20 -19.41
N ALA A 235 9.60 -6.16 -20.33
CA ALA A 235 8.88 -7.42 -20.11
C ALA A 235 9.43 -8.15 -18.88
N ALA A 236 8.52 -8.59 -18.01
CA ALA A 236 8.84 -9.37 -16.82
C ALA A 236 7.86 -10.52 -16.65
N ASN A 237 8.32 -11.59 -16.02
CA ASN A 237 7.54 -12.79 -15.77
C ASN A 237 6.79 -12.72 -14.45
N ASN A 238 5.60 -13.33 -14.38
CA ASN A 238 4.97 -13.62 -13.10
C ASN A 238 5.90 -14.49 -12.25
N VAL A 239 5.88 -14.27 -10.93
CA VAL A 239 6.85 -14.88 -10.01
C VAL A 239 6.14 -15.85 -9.07
N LEU A 240 6.69 -17.05 -8.95
CA LEU A 240 6.32 -18.01 -7.93
C LEU A 240 7.53 -18.30 -7.02
N LEU A 241 7.46 -17.91 -5.76
CA LEU A 241 8.41 -18.30 -4.74
C LEU A 241 7.86 -19.55 -4.04
N TYR A 242 8.53 -20.69 -4.21
CA TYR A 242 8.06 -21.94 -3.62
C TYR A 242 9.14 -22.62 -2.76
N GLY A 243 8.74 -23.55 -1.92
CA GLY A 243 9.65 -24.34 -1.09
C GLY A 243 9.29 -24.32 0.39
N ASP A 244 10.25 -24.67 1.24
CA ASP A 244 9.99 -24.95 2.66
C ASP A 244 9.43 -23.77 3.45
N ALA A 245 8.61 -24.08 4.46
CA ALA A 245 8.03 -23.07 5.33
C ALA A 245 9.09 -22.33 6.16
N GLY A 246 8.91 -21.04 6.41
CA GLY A 246 9.80 -20.24 7.26
C GLY A 246 11.13 -19.84 6.61
N THR A 247 11.29 -20.01 5.29
CA THR A 247 12.51 -19.67 4.54
C THR A 247 12.58 -18.22 4.05
N GLY A 248 11.57 -17.39 4.34
CA GLY A 248 11.59 -15.97 4.01
C GLY A 248 10.95 -15.60 2.66
N LYS A 249 10.17 -16.48 2.02
CA LYS A 249 9.48 -16.22 0.74
C LYS A 249 8.63 -14.93 0.78
N SER A 250 7.64 -14.87 1.67
CA SER A 250 6.75 -13.70 1.81
C SER A 250 7.51 -12.46 2.27
N THR A 251 8.54 -12.64 3.11
CA THR A 251 9.44 -11.55 3.53
C THR A 251 10.22 -10.97 2.36
N SER A 252 10.69 -11.81 1.42
CA SER A 252 11.38 -11.36 0.21
C SER A 252 10.46 -10.49 -0.67
N VAL A 253 9.19 -10.85 -0.81
CA VAL A 253 8.21 -10.06 -1.57
C VAL A 253 7.95 -8.70 -0.92
N LYS A 254 7.81 -8.66 0.42
CA LYS A 254 7.67 -7.39 1.17
C LYS A 254 8.91 -6.52 1.05
N ALA A 255 10.09 -7.13 1.09
CA ALA A 255 11.36 -6.43 0.94
C ALA A 255 11.51 -5.79 -0.46
N ILE A 256 11.13 -6.49 -1.51
CA ILE A 256 11.09 -5.96 -2.88
C ILE A 256 10.15 -4.75 -2.98
N LEU A 257 8.96 -4.81 -2.37
CA LEU A 257 8.07 -3.66 -2.33
C LEU A 257 8.76 -2.45 -1.68
N ASN A 258 9.43 -2.64 -0.55
CA ASN A 258 10.12 -1.56 0.15
C ASN A 258 11.26 -0.95 -0.68
N GLU A 259 12.02 -1.77 -1.42
CA GLU A 259 13.12 -1.29 -2.26
C GLU A 259 12.64 -0.52 -3.51
N TYR A 260 11.46 -0.83 -4.05
CA TYR A 260 10.98 -0.27 -5.33
C TYR A 260 9.76 0.65 -5.22
N ALA A 261 9.21 0.86 -4.01
CA ALA A 261 8.03 1.71 -3.82
C ALA A 261 8.23 3.15 -4.31
N ASP A 262 9.42 3.72 -4.09
CA ASP A 262 9.77 5.08 -4.52
C ASP A 262 9.98 5.17 -6.05
N ARG A 263 10.15 4.03 -6.71
CA ARG A 263 10.20 3.90 -8.18
C ARG A 263 8.84 3.54 -8.79
N GLY A 264 7.75 3.71 -8.04
CA GLY A 264 6.38 3.53 -8.50
C GLY A 264 5.83 2.11 -8.36
N LEU A 265 6.51 1.19 -7.67
CA LEU A 265 5.95 -0.12 -7.36
C LEU A 265 4.87 0.00 -6.30
N ARG A 266 3.72 -0.63 -6.55
CA ARG A 266 2.59 -0.75 -5.61
C ARG A 266 2.20 -2.21 -5.46
N MET A 267 1.77 -2.60 -4.27
CA MET A 267 1.31 -3.97 -4.00
C MET A 267 -0.18 -3.99 -3.71
N ILE A 268 -0.88 -4.98 -4.28
CA ILE A 268 -2.25 -5.31 -3.90
C ILE A 268 -2.24 -6.75 -3.40
N GLU A 269 -2.47 -6.91 -2.10
CA GLU A 269 -2.62 -8.23 -1.49
C GLU A 269 -4.02 -8.76 -1.77
N ILE A 270 -4.09 -9.99 -2.29
CA ILE A 270 -5.36 -10.66 -2.60
C ILE A 270 -5.35 -12.05 -1.97
N TYR A 271 -6.48 -12.41 -1.38
CA TYR A 271 -6.69 -13.73 -0.80
C TYR A 271 -7.38 -14.66 -1.81
N LYS A 272 -7.20 -15.96 -1.65
CA LYS A 272 -7.73 -16.98 -2.55
C LYS A 272 -9.24 -16.83 -2.84
N HIS A 273 -10.05 -16.60 -1.81
CA HIS A 273 -11.51 -16.41 -1.95
C HIS A 273 -11.88 -15.15 -2.76
N GLN A 274 -10.96 -14.24 -3.02
CA GLN A 274 -11.17 -12.99 -3.76
C GLN A 274 -10.75 -13.10 -5.24
N PHE A 275 -10.34 -14.26 -5.72
CA PHE A 275 -9.86 -14.41 -7.11
C PHE A 275 -10.91 -14.05 -8.16
N GLY A 276 -12.19 -14.17 -7.85
CA GLY A 276 -13.28 -13.70 -8.71
C GLY A 276 -13.22 -12.19 -9.03
N LEU A 277 -12.57 -11.40 -8.16
CA LEU A 277 -12.41 -9.95 -8.31
C LEU A 277 -11.17 -9.56 -9.12
N LEU A 278 -10.25 -10.48 -9.44
CA LEU A 278 -8.97 -10.18 -10.10
C LEU A 278 -9.14 -9.34 -11.37
N SER A 279 -10.09 -9.69 -12.24
CA SER A 279 -10.35 -8.96 -13.48
C SER A 279 -10.81 -7.52 -13.21
N GLN A 280 -11.64 -7.31 -12.19
CA GLN A 280 -12.12 -5.98 -11.81
C GLN A 280 -11.00 -5.14 -11.18
N VAL A 281 -10.16 -5.75 -10.34
CA VAL A 281 -8.96 -5.09 -9.77
C VAL A 281 -8.02 -4.65 -10.88
N ILE A 282 -7.72 -5.54 -11.83
CA ILE A 282 -6.87 -5.22 -12.98
C ILE A 282 -7.47 -4.08 -13.81
N ALA A 283 -8.77 -4.11 -14.09
CA ALA A 283 -9.46 -3.05 -14.83
C ALA A 283 -9.30 -1.67 -14.14
N LYS A 284 -9.30 -1.63 -12.81
CA LYS A 284 -9.13 -0.39 -12.01
C LYS A 284 -7.71 0.18 -12.08
N ILE A 285 -6.69 -0.69 -12.22
CA ILE A 285 -5.27 -0.28 -12.12
C ILE A 285 -4.54 -0.23 -13.47
N LYS A 286 -5.07 -0.86 -14.52
CA LYS A 286 -4.39 -1.00 -15.83
C LYS A 286 -4.01 0.34 -16.49
N ASN A 287 -4.75 1.40 -16.21
CA ASN A 287 -4.54 2.73 -16.79
C ASN A 287 -3.75 3.68 -15.89
N ARG A 288 -3.28 3.22 -14.73
CA ARG A 288 -2.50 4.04 -13.80
C ARG A 288 -1.02 4.02 -14.16
N ASN A 289 -0.31 5.07 -13.80
CA ASN A 289 1.12 5.22 -14.09
C ASN A 289 2.04 4.49 -13.09
N TYR A 290 1.50 3.55 -12.33
CA TYR A 290 2.25 2.72 -11.39
C TYR A 290 2.49 1.33 -11.94
N ARG A 291 3.47 0.64 -11.36
CA ARG A 291 3.71 -0.79 -11.53
C ARG A 291 3.03 -1.53 -10.38
N PHE A 292 2.08 -2.38 -10.67
CA PHE A 292 1.31 -3.09 -9.66
C PHE A 292 1.75 -4.54 -9.54
N MET A 293 2.13 -4.92 -8.32
CA MET A 293 2.35 -6.29 -7.93
C MET A 293 1.09 -6.81 -7.25
N ILE A 294 0.40 -7.77 -7.86
CA ILE A 294 -0.68 -8.52 -7.20
C ILE A 294 -0.03 -9.64 -6.42
N PHE A 295 -0.11 -9.55 -5.10
CA PHE A 295 0.55 -10.49 -4.19
C PHE A 295 -0.44 -11.51 -3.63
N ILE A 296 -0.09 -12.78 -3.78
CA ILE A 296 -0.86 -13.94 -3.30
C ILE A 296 0.04 -14.71 -2.35
N ASP A 297 -0.23 -14.62 -1.05
CA ASP A 297 0.56 -15.33 -0.05
C ASP A 297 -0.01 -16.72 0.23
N ASP A 298 0.88 -17.70 0.41
CA ASP A 298 0.59 -19.12 0.72
C ASP A 298 -0.41 -19.78 -0.26
N LEU A 299 -0.15 -19.60 -1.56
CA LEU A 299 -0.99 -20.13 -2.63
C LEU A 299 -0.94 -21.66 -2.65
N SER A 300 -2.08 -22.28 -2.44
CA SER A 300 -2.28 -23.72 -2.58
C SER A 300 -3.75 -23.99 -2.92
N PHE A 301 -4.00 -25.06 -3.68
CA PHE A 301 -5.35 -25.48 -4.05
C PHE A 301 -5.60 -26.90 -3.59
N GLU A 302 -6.79 -27.14 -3.09
CA GLU A 302 -7.34 -28.46 -2.83
C GLU A 302 -7.91 -29.06 -4.12
N GLU A 303 -8.14 -30.38 -4.13
CA GLU A 303 -8.58 -31.12 -5.33
C GLU A 303 -9.91 -30.60 -5.93
N HIS A 304 -10.81 -30.09 -5.11
CA HIS A 304 -12.15 -29.68 -5.51
C HIS A 304 -12.33 -28.15 -5.69
N GLU A 305 -11.29 -27.37 -5.46
CA GLU A 305 -11.36 -25.92 -5.57
C GLU A 305 -11.36 -25.47 -7.04
N VAL A 306 -12.23 -24.53 -7.36
CA VAL A 306 -12.39 -23.98 -8.71
C VAL A 306 -11.69 -22.64 -8.89
N GLU A 307 -11.23 -22.04 -7.81
CA GLU A 307 -10.62 -20.71 -7.76
C GLU A 307 -9.35 -20.61 -8.62
N TYR A 308 -8.64 -21.73 -8.82
CA TYR A 308 -7.47 -21.77 -9.71
C TYR A 308 -7.82 -21.38 -11.16
N LYS A 309 -9.06 -21.59 -11.60
CA LYS A 309 -9.52 -21.23 -12.96
C LYS A 309 -9.51 -19.71 -13.17
N PHE A 310 -9.89 -18.93 -12.16
CA PHE A 310 -9.83 -17.47 -12.23
C PHE A 310 -8.39 -16.98 -12.34
N LEU A 311 -7.49 -17.53 -11.51
CA LEU A 311 -6.08 -17.19 -11.57
C LEU A 311 -5.44 -17.59 -12.90
N LYS A 312 -5.76 -18.80 -13.42
CA LYS A 312 -5.32 -19.29 -14.72
C LYS A 312 -5.73 -18.32 -15.83
N ALA A 313 -7.02 -17.94 -15.89
CA ALA A 313 -7.55 -17.03 -16.90
C ALA A 313 -6.83 -15.67 -16.89
N VAL A 314 -6.46 -15.17 -15.72
CA VAL A 314 -5.74 -13.88 -15.59
C VAL A 314 -4.27 -14.01 -15.99
N ILE A 315 -3.60 -15.11 -15.63
CA ILE A 315 -2.18 -15.35 -15.97
C ILE A 315 -2.00 -15.58 -17.46
N GLU A 316 -2.90 -16.34 -18.10
CA GLU A 316 -2.86 -16.65 -19.54
C GLU A 316 -3.25 -15.44 -20.39
N GLY A 317 -4.10 -14.57 -19.85
CA GLY A 317 -4.79 -13.56 -20.61
C GLY A 317 -5.84 -14.20 -21.53
N GLY A 318 -7.01 -13.56 -21.59
CA GLY A 318 -8.05 -13.96 -22.56
C GLY A 318 -7.91 -13.12 -23.84
N VAL A 319 -9.03 -12.61 -24.36
CA VAL A 319 -9.04 -11.65 -25.47
C VAL A 319 -8.31 -10.34 -25.08
N GLU A 320 -8.40 -9.95 -23.81
CA GLU A 320 -7.63 -8.82 -23.26
C GLU A 320 -6.27 -9.33 -22.75
N THR A 321 -5.18 -8.83 -23.34
CA THR A 321 -3.82 -9.15 -22.89
C THR A 321 -3.57 -8.60 -21.51
N ARG A 322 -2.76 -9.30 -20.69
CA ARG A 322 -2.32 -8.80 -19.38
C ARG A 322 -1.72 -7.39 -19.54
N PRO A 323 -2.17 -6.40 -18.76
CA PRO A 323 -1.59 -5.07 -18.79
C PRO A 323 -0.09 -5.09 -18.44
N ALA A 324 0.72 -4.33 -19.19
CA ALA A 324 2.17 -4.28 -18.99
C ALA A 324 2.58 -3.73 -17.62
N ASN A 325 1.66 -3.06 -16.91
CA ASN A 325 1.89 -2.52 -15.58
C ASN A 325 1.41 -3.43 -14.43
N VAL A 326 1.07 -4.69 -14.70
CA VAL A 326 0.60 -5.66 -13.69
C VAL A 326 1.49 -6.90 -13.68
N LEU A 327 1.98 -7.27 -12.51
CA LEU A 327 2.78 -8.46 -12.25
C LEU A 327 2.11 -9.30 -11.15
N ILE A 328 1.96 -10.60 -11.35
CA ILE A 328 1.47 -11.52 -10.33
C ILE A 328 2.66 -12.13 -9.62
N VAL A 329 2.66 -12.07 -8.29
CA VAL A 329 3.68 -12.68 -7.43
C VAL A 329 2.99 -13.55 -6.39
N ALA A 330 3.31 -14.83 -6.39
CA ALA A 330 2.75 -15.78 -5.44
C ALA A 330 3.84 -16.44 -4.60
N THR A 331 3.50 -16.78 -3.36
CA THR A 331 4.31 -17.69 -2.55
C THR A 331 3.59 -19.00 -2.35
N SER A 332 4.31 -20.10 -2.20
CA SER A 332 3.74 -21.42 -1.90
C SER A 332 4.70 -22.26 -1.07
N ASN A 333 4.15 -23.09 -0.20
CA ASN A 333 4.91 -24.11 0.50
C ASN A 333 5.07 -25.41 -0.33
N ARG A 334 4.57 -25.40 -1.57
CA ARG A 334 4.59 -26.53 -2.51
C ARG A 334 5.09 -26.11 -3.88
N ARG A 335 5.85 -26.97 -4.54
CA ARG A 335 6.28 -26.75 -5.92
C ARG A 335 5.10 -26.85 -6.89
N HIS A 336 4.28 -27.85 -6.68
CA HIS A 336 3.02 -28.05 -7.41
C HIS A 336 1.91 -27.42 -6.58
N LEU A 337 1.27 -26.39 -7.10
CA LEU A 337 0.28 -25.56 -6.37
C LEU A 337 -0.98 -26.33 -5.96
N VAL A 338 -1.18 -27.53 -6.49
CA VAL A 338 -2.31 -28.42 -6.20
C VAL A 338 -1.84 -29.67 -5.46
N GLN A 339 -2.64 -30.12 -4.50
CA GLN A 339 -2.32 -31.29 -3.67
C GLN A 339 -2.48 -32.58 -4.50
N GLU A 340 -1.44 -33.40 -4.55
CA GLU A 340 -1.52 -34.78 -5.05
C GLU A 340 -1.97 -35.69 -3.89
N THR A 341 -2.99 -36.52 -4.09
CA THR A 341 -3.38 -37.53 -3.12
C THR A 341 -2.65 -38.85 -3.40
N TRP A 342 -2.50 -39.69 -2.37
CA TRP A 342 -1.92 -41.02 -2.53
C TRP A 342 -2.71 -41.90 -3.53
N LYS A 343 -4.01 -41.64 -3.72
CA LYS A 343 -4.84 -42.31 -4.72
C LYS A 343 -4.43 -41.96 -6.16
N ASP A 344 -3.92 -40.78 -6.39
CA ASP A 344 -3.47 -40.33 -7.72
C ASP A 344 -2.22 -41.11 -8.17
N ARG A 345 -1.39 -41.60 -7.23
CA ARG A 345 -0.22 -42.44 -7.50
C ARG A 345 -0.58 -43.90 -7.80
N ASP A 346 -1.54 -44.46 -7.07
CA ASP A 346 -1.99 -45.85 -7.29
C ASP A 346 -2.81 -45.99 -8.57
N ASP A 347 -3.58 -44.97 -8.98
CA ASP A 347 -4.36 -44.94 -10.21
C ASP A 347 -3.48 -44.79 -11.49
N MET A 348 -2.24 -44.30 -11.38
CA MET A 348 -1.27 -44.31 -12.49
C MET A 348 -0.82 -45.72 -12.90
N GLU A 349 -0.90 -46.70 -12.00
CA GLU A 349 -0.50 -48.09 -12.28
C GLU A 349 -1.64 -48.96 -12.81
N HIS A 350 -2.93 -48.58 -12.67
CA HIS A 350 -4.00 -49.55 -12.88
C HIS A 350 -5.21 -49.18 -13.76
N ASN A 351 -5.43 -47.94 -14.23
CA ASN A 351 -6.58 -47.67 -15.11
C ASN A 351 -6.37 -46.48 -16.07
N GLY A 352 -6.53 -46.75 -17.36
CA GLY A 352 -6.49 -45.79 -18.46
C GLY A 352 -7.70 -44.85 -18.53
N ASP A 353 -7.99 -44.07 -17.51
CA ASP A 353 -9.09 -43.11 -17.50
C ASP A 353 -8.58 -41.75 -17.96
N ILE A 354 -8.77 -41.45 -19.22
CA ILE A 354 -8.30 -40.26 -19.96
C ILE A 354 -8.78 -38.95 -19.31
N HIS A 355 -9.94 -38.95 -18.67
CA HIS A 355 -10.52 -37.73 -18.08
C HIS A 355 -9.89 -37.27 -16.79
N ARG A 356 -9.19 -38.14 -16.02
CA ARG A 356 -8.44 -37.75 -14.81
C ARG A 356 -7.06 -37.16 -15.12
N SER A 357 -6.45 -37.63 -16.19
CA SER A 357 -5.14 -37.14 -16.66
C SER A 357 -5.23 -35.65 -17.09
N ASP A 358 -6.30 -35.27 -17.79
CA ASP A 358 -6.48 -33.91 -18.30
C ASP A 358 -6.61 -32.85 -17.16
N THR A 359 -7.32 -33.19 -16.09
CA THR A 359 -7.47 -32.30 -14.93
C THR A 359 -6.16 -32.15 -14.16
N MET A 360 -5.36 -33.19 -14.08
CA MET A 360 -4.05 -33.19 -13.41
C MET A 360 -3.01 -32.43 -14.23
N GLU A 361 -2.96 -32.60 -15.54
CA GLU A 361 -2.11 -31.81 -16.45
C GLU A 361 -2.50 -30.33 -16.42
N GLU A 362 -3.79 -29.99 -16.38
CA GLU A 362 -4.25 -28.61 -16.25
C GLU A 362 -3.77 -27.95 -14.96
N ARG A 363 -3.71 -28.69 -13.86
CA ARG A 363 -3.30 -28.21 -12.54
C ARG A 363 -1.78 -28.06 -12.42
N LEU A 364 -1.01 -29.01 -12.95
CA LEU A 364 0.44 -28.93 -13.05
C LEU A 364 0.89 -27.77 -13.95
N SER A 365 0.07 -27.46 -14.97
CA SER A 365 0.34 -26.36 -15.90
C SER A 365 0.26 -24.97 -15.26
N LEU A 366 -0.44 -24.79 -14.12
CA LEU A 366 -0.53 -23.48 -13.46
C LEU A 366 0.82 -22.98 -12.94
N ALA A 367 1.63 -23.86 -12.31
CA ALA A 367 2.97 -23.50 -11.83
C ALA A 367 3.91 -23.17 -13.01
N ALA A 368 3.78 -23.88 -14.12
CA ALA A 368 4.58 -23.62 -15.32
C ALA A 368 4.28 -22.27 -16.00
N ARG A 369 3.12 -21.65 -15.69
CA ARG A 369 2.76 -20.31 -16.20
C ARG A 369 3.40 -19.14 -15.44
N PHE A 370 3.99 -19.43 -14.29
CA PHE A 370 4.89 -18.48 -13.65
C PHE A 370 6.26 -18.60 -14.33
N GLY A 371 6.57 -17.68 -15.21
CA GLY A 371 7.81 -17.70 -15.98
C GLY A 371 9.09 -17.52 -15.14
N CYS A 372 8.95 -17.08 -13.88
CA CYS A 372 10.03 -16.98 -12.90
C CYS A 372 9.63 -17.79 -11.65
N ALA A 373 10.22 -18.97 -11.47
CA ALA A 373 9.93 -19.88 -10.37
C ALA A 373 11.17 -20.07 -9.49
N ILE A 374 11.16 -19.46 -8.29
CA ILE A 374 12.29 -19.37 -7.38
C ILE A 374 12.10 -20.31 -6.19
N CYS A 375 13.05 -21.26 -6.03
CA CYS A 375 13.01 -22.27 -4.98
C CYS A 375 13.71 -21.81 -3.70
N TYR A 376 13.02 -21.89 -2.57
CA TYR A 376 13.53 -21.62 -1.24
C TYR A 376 13.57 -22.92 -0.42
N VAL A 377 14.76 -23.49 -0.26
CA VAL A 377 14.98 -24.69 0.55
C VAL A 377 15.37 -24.32 1.97
N SER A 378 15.08 -25.18 2.93
CA SER A 378 15.49 -25.00 4.32
C SER A 378 17.01 -24.81 4.40
N PRO A 379 17.50 -23.89 5.24
CA PRO A 379 18.93 -23.66 5.40
C PRO A 379 19.59 -24.90 6.01
N ASN A 380 20.84 -25.15 5.64
CA ASN A 380 21.65 -26.12 6.37
C ASN A 380 22.09 -25.55 7.74
N ARG A 381 22.72 -26.36 8.59
CA ARG A 381 23.11 -25.95 9.95
C ARG A 381 24.02 -24.71 9.96
N GLN A 382 24.99 -24.65 9.06
CA GLN A 382 25.87 -23.48 8.95
C GLN A 382 25.11 -22.21 8.58
N GLN A 383 24.25 -22.29 7.57
CA GLN A 383 23.39 -21.19 7.16
C GLN A 383 22.42 -20.75 8.27
N TYR A 384 21.89 -21.70 9.05
CA TYR A 384 21.06 -21.40 10.21
C TYR A 384 21.84 -20.61 11.27
N HIS A 385 23.09 -21.02 11.56
CA HIS A 385 23.96 -20.28 12.47
C HIS A 385 24.25 -18.87 11.95
N ASP A 386 24.48 -18.71 10.63
CA ASP A 386 24.69 -17.39 10.03
C ASP A 386 23.44 -16.50 10.15
N ILE A 387 22.23 -17.08 9.99
CA ILE A 387 20.95 -16.39 10.21
C ILE A 387 20.82 -15.95 11.67
N VAL A 388 21.11 -16.83 12.63
CA VAL A 388 21.04 -16.52 14.07
C VAL A 388 22.01 -15.39 14.41
N ARG A 389 23.28 -15.45 13.96
CA ARG A 389 24.27 -14.39 14.15
C ARG A 389 23.81 -13.05 13.58
N GLY A 390 23.35 -13.08 12.36
CA GLY A 390 22.94 -11.85 11.68
C GLY A 390 21.70 -11.20 12.27
N ILE A 391 20.74 -11.98 12.80
CA ILE A 391 19.59 -11.42 13.52
C ILE A 391 20.05 -10.86 14.86
N ALA A 392 20.88 -11.60 15.62
CA ALA A 392 21.41 -11.16 16.91
C ALA A 392 22.22 -9.84 16.78
N ALA A 393 23.05 -9.70 15.75
CA ALA A 393 23.83 -8.50 15.51
C ALA A 393 23.03 -7.23 15.25
N ARG A 394 21.74 -7.34 14.97
CA ARG A 394 20.81 -6.21 14.72
C ARG A 394 20.04 -5.77 15.97
N LEU A 395 20.16 -6.48 17.06
CA LEU A 395 19.52 -6.06 18.30
C LEU A 395 20.19 -4.78 18.83
N PRO A 396 19.42 -3.74 19.15
CA PRO A 396 19.98 -2.45 19.61
C PRO A 396 20.86 -2.58 20.86
N ASP A 397 20.44 -3.46 21.78
CA ASP A 397 21.09 -3.64 23.09
C ASP A 397 22.05 -4.84 23.11
N GLY A 398 22.20 -5.54 21.96
CA GLY A 398 23.02 -6.75 21.88
C GLY A 398 22.45 -7.91 22.70
N LEU A 399 23.25 -8.97 22.81
CA LEU A 399 22.95 -10.12 23.68
C LEU A 399 24.09 -10.33 24.66
N SER A 400 23.77 -10.69 25.90
CA SER A 400 24.76 -10.98 26.94
C SER A 400 25.46 -12.35 26.81
N LEU A 401 25.06 -13.14 25.79
CA LEU A 401 25.62 -14.45 25.50
C LEU A 401 26.86 -14.36 24.63
N THR A 402 27.83 -15.21 24.89
CA THR A 402 28.93 -15.45 23.93
C THR A 402 28.39 -16.12 22.66
N GLU A 403 29.15 -16.03 21.57
CA GLU A 403 28.74 -16.62 20.27
C GLU A 403 28.49 -18.13 20.40
N ASP A 404 29.37 -18.86 21.13
CA ASP A 404 29.22 -20.30 21.30
C ASP A 404 27.96 -20.65 22.12
N GLU A 405 27.69 -19.92 23.19
CA GLU A 405 26.47 -20.10 23.98
C GLU A 405 25.21 -19.81 23.16
N LEU A 406 25.23 -18.75 22.35
CA LEU A 406 24.14 -18.39 21.45
C LEU A 406 23.83 -19.53 20.47
N LEU A 407 24.85 -20.07 19.80
CA LEU A 407 24.68 -21.11 18.80
C LEU A 407 24.26 -22.45 19.45
N GLN A 408 24.79 -22.79 20.61
CA GLN A 408 24.34 -23.98 21.36
C GLN A 408 22.90 -23.85 21.81
N ALA A 409 22.49 -22.67 22.27
CA ALA A 409 21.11 -22.41 22.66
C ALA A 409 20.18 -22.45 21.43
N ALA A 410 20.60 -21.89 20.29
CA ALA A 410 19.84 -21.94 19.04
C ALA A 410 19.64 -23.38 18.53
N ASN A 411 20.65 -24.24 18.64
CA ASN A 411 20.54 -25.66 18.28
C ASN A 411 19.58 -26.42 19.20
N ARG A 412 19.56 -26.11 20.50
CA ARG A 412 18.57 -26.69 21.43
C ARG A 412 17.16 -26.20 21.18
N TRP A 413 17.01 -24.94 20.74
CA TRP A 413 15.73 -24.35 20.40
C TRP A 413 15.11 -24.99 19.15
N GLU A 414 15.89 -25.14 18.07
CA GLU A 414 15.40 -25.64 16.78
C GLU A 414 14.83 -27.07 16.89
N ILE A 415 15.44 -27.93 17.70
CA ILE A 415 14.98 -29.30 17.96
C ILE A 415 13.57 -29.32 18.57
N ARG A 416 13.24 -28.32 19.39
CA ARG A 416 11.96 -28.23 20.09
C ARG A 416 10.86 -27.46 19.33
N HIS A 417 11.27 -26.64 18.33
CA HIS A 417 10.37 -25.66 17.72
C HIS A 417 10.27 -25.81 16.18
N GLY A 418 10.32 -27.02 15.66
CA GLY A 418 9.96 -27.30 14.27
C GLY A 418 11.12 -27.26 13.27
N GLY A 419 12.37 -27.38 13.75
CA GLY A 419 13.53 -27.55 12.88
C GLY A 419 14.17 -26.25 12.40
N ILE A 420 15.12 -26.40 11.51
CA ILE A 420 15.98 -25.31 10.99
C ILE A 420 15.21 -24.45 9.99
N SER A 421 14.98 -23.16 10.33
CA SER A 421 14.39 -22.17 9.44
C SER A 421 14.70 -20.74 9.88
N GLY A 422 14.53 -19.75 9.00
CA GLY A 422 14.65 -18.33 9.36
C GLY A 422 13.60 -17.89 10.40
N ARG A 423 12.39 -18.49 10.34
CA ARG A 423 11.33 -18.25 11.34
C ARG A 423 11.75 -18.74 12.72
N THR A 424 12.31 -19.95 12.81
CA THR A 424 12.78 -20.52 14.08
C THR A 424 13.90 -19.71 14.68
N ALA A 425 14.84 -19.22 13.83
CA ALA A 425 15.92 -18.33 14.26
C ALA A 425 15.37 -17.01 14.84
N GLN A 426 14.43 -16.37 14.16
CA GLN A 426 13.82 -15.11 14.62
C GLN A 426 13.07 -15.31 15.95
N GLN A 427 12.29 -16.40 16.08
CA GLN A 427 11.58 -16.74 17.32
C GLN A 427 12.55 -16.97 18.47
N PHE A 428 13.66 -17.67 18.22
CA PHE A 428 14.70 -17.88 19.20
C PHE A 428 15.31 -16.55 19.68
N ILE A 429 15.71 -15.67 18.78
CA ILE A 429 16.31 -14.38 19.13
C ILE A 429 15.30 -13.51 19.91
N ASN A 430 14.03 -13.47 19.47
CA ASN A 430 12.98 -12.75 20.21
C ASN A 430 12.80 -13.28 21.64
N TYR A 431 12.86 -14.62 21.81
CA TYR A 431 12.76 -15.24 23.13
C TYR A 431 13.94 -14.86 24.04
N ILE A 432 15.17 -14.98 23.54
CA ILE A 432 16.36 -14.64 24.33
C ILE A 432 16.41 -13.14 24.67
N ALA A 433 16.08 -12.26 23.70
CA ALA A 433 16.02 -10.81 23.95
C ALA A 433 14.97 -10.46 25.04
N GLY A 434 13.82 -11.14 25.04
CA GLY A 434 12.80 -10.95 26.06
C GLY A 434 13.16 -11.47 27.47
N LEU A 435 14.18 -12.33 27.59
CA LEU A 435 14.67 -12.77 28.92
C LEU A 435 15.69 -11.82 29.53
N GLN A 436 16.22 -10.87 28.74
CA GLN A 436 17.23 -9.90 29.17
C GLN A 436 16.63 -8.55 29.59
N THR A 437 15.32 -8.35 29.34
CA THR A 437 14.54 -7.20 29.82
C THR A 437 13.96 -7.49 31.19
#